data_4e63d5f79d679f7b98c2a9b392546dd9
#
_entry.id   4e63d5f79d679f7b98c2a9b392546dd9
#
_cell.length_a   1.000
_cell.length_b   1.000
_cell.length_c   1.000
_cell.angle_alpha   90.00
_cell.angle_beta   90.00
_cell.angle_gamma   90.00
#
_symmetry.space_group_name_H-M   'P 1'
#
loop_
_entity.id
_entity.type
_entity.pdbx_description
1 polymer ?
#
loop_
_entity_poly.entity_id
_entity_poly.type
_entity_poly.pdbx_seq_one_letter_code
_entity_poly.pdbx_strand_id
1 'polypeptide(L)'
;DAGGQIEETGIYIAGDSRGIVGAKASASQGRLAGLAIARQLQAISPEKFKALEPAILEEIRAHTQIRPFLDTLYRPQDAHRIPTDDEVTVCRCEEVKAGQIKKYVEVGCLGPNQTKAFGRCGMGPCQGRLCGLTVTEIIASERKVSPQEVGYYRIRPPIKPITLGELASFG
;
A
#
# COMPACT_ATOMS: atom_id res chain seq x y z
N ASP A 1 -13.53 3.71 6.57
CA ASP A 1 -14.37 3.53 7.76
C ASP A 1 -14.18 2.14 8.39
N ALA A 2 -14.93 1.81 9.46
CA ALA A 2 -14.85 0.51 10.13
C ALA A 2 -15.25 -0.64 9.20
N GLY A 3 -16.19 -0.44 8.29
CA GLY A 3 -16.63 -1.42 7.29
C GLY A 3 -15.62 -1.67 6.17
N GLY A 4 -14.55 -0.90 6.09
CA GLY A 4 -13.52 -1.04 5.05
C GLY A 4 -13.80 -0.22 3.79
N GLN A 5 -14.78 0.67 3.81
CA GLN A 5 -15.04 1.57 2.69
C GLN A 5 -13.94 2.63 2.57
N ILE A 6 -13.45 2.83 1.36
CA ILE A 6 -12.49 3.90 1.03
C ILE A 6 -13.28 5.16 0.70
N GLU A 7 -13.28 6.12 1.64
CA GLU A 7 -14.05 7.37 1.51
C GLU A 7 -15.50 7.08 1.05
N GLU A 8 -16.06 7.87 0.14
CA GLU A 8 -17.40 7.66 -0.42
C GLU A 8 -17.36 7.01 -1.82
N THR A 9 -16.32 6.23 -2.11
CA THR A 9 -16.08 5.68 -3.46
C THR A 9 -16.95 4.47 -3.81
N GLY A 10 -17.62 3.84 -2.84
CA GLY A 10 -18.27 2.54 -3.03
C GLY A 10 -17.31 1.36 -3.13
N ILE A 11 -16.00 1.59 -2.95
CA ILE A 11 -14.96 0.55 -2.93
C ILE A 11 -14.72 0.12 -1.50
N TYR A 12 -14.71 -1.19 -1.26
CA TYR A 12 -14.46 -1.79 0.04
C TYR A 12 -13.19 -2.63 0.01
N ILE A 13 -12.39 -2.56 1.07
CA ILE A 13 -11.20 -3.37 1.27
C ILE A 13 -11.27 -4.15 2.57
N ALA A 14 -10.82 -5.40 2.54
CA ALA A 14 -10.74 -6.27 3.69
C ALA A 14 -9.51 -7.18 3.60
N GLY A 15 -9.10 -7.75 4.72
CA GLY A 15 -7.92 -8.60 4.80
C GLY A 15 -6.62 -7.84 4.58
N ASP A 16 -5.62 -8.51 4.00
CA ASP A 16 -4.25 -7.99 3.88
C ASP A 16 -4.15 -6.68 3.07
N SER A 17 -5.09 -6.42 2.16
CA SER A 17 -5.18 -5.14 1.44
C SER A 17 -5.46 -3.94 2.35
N ARG A 18 -6.09 -4.19 3.51
CA ARG A 18 -6.38 -3.18 4.53
C ARG A 18 -5.29 -3.09 5.60
N GLY A 19 -4.47 -4.12 5.71
CA GLY A 19 -3.39 -4.27 6.68
C GLY A 19 -3.29 -5.74 7.12
N ILE A 20 -2.08 -6.24 7.23
CA ILE A 20 -1.82 -7.64 7.57
C ILE A 20 -2.24 -7.90 9.02
N VAL A 21 -3.36 -8.59 9.21
CA VAL A 21 -3.96 -8.85 10.53
C VAL A 21 -4.13 -10.33 10.84
N GLY A 22 -3.83 -11.21 9.87
CA GLY A 22 -3.99 -12.66 9.97
C GLY A 22 -5.36 -13.17 9.51
N ALA A 23 -5.44 -14.45 9.17
CA ALA A 23 -6.56 -15.04 8.46
C ALA A 23 -7.92 -14.88 9.19
N LYS A 24 -7.95 -15.07 10.50
CA LYS A 24 -9.19 -14.97 11.28
C LYS A 24 -9.75 -13.55 11.29
N ALA A 25 -8.90 -12.56 11.56
CA ALA A 25 -9.30 -11.15 11.50
C ALA A 25 -9.70 -10.74 10.08
N SER A 26 -8.98 -11.21 9.05
CA SER A 26 -9.30 -10.94 7.65
C SER A 26 -10.69 -11.49 7.25
N ALA A 27 -11.04 -12.69 7.72
CA ALA A 27 -12.38 -13.26 7.51
C ALA A 27 -13.48 -12.41 8.15
N SER A 28 -13.26 -11.96 9.39
CA SER A 28 -14.22 -11.09 10.08
C SER A 28 -14.31 -9.70 9.43
N GLN A 29 -13.20 -9.15 8.92
CA GLN A 29 -13.22 -7.92 8.12
C GLN A 29 -14.04 -8.08 6.83
N GLY A 30 -13.91 -9.22 6.14
CA GLY A 30 -14.70 -9.53 4.95
C GLY A 30 -16.19 -9.61 5.25
N ARG A 31 -16.56 -10.24 6.36
CA ARG A 31 -17.96 -10.29 6.85
C ARG A 31 -18.50 -8.91 7.16
N LEU A 32 -17.69 -8.04 7.81
CA LEU A 32 -18.08 -6.67 8.12
C LEU A 32 -18.27 -5.84 6.86
N ALA A 33 -17.37 -5.96 5.89
CA ALA A 33 -17.49 -5.29 4.60
C ALA A 33 -18.75 -5.72 3.84
N GLY A 34 -19.01 -7.04 3.77
CA GLY A 34 -20.24 -7.57 3.19
C GLY A 34 -21.52 -7.06 3.88
N LEU A 35 -21.51 -6.97 5.21
CA LEU A 35 -22.62 -6.41 5.97
C LEU A 35 -22.82 -4.90 5.68
N ALA A 36 -21.73 -4.14 5.57
CA ALA A 36 -21.77 -2.72 5.24
C ALA A 36 -22.31 -2.48 3.82
N ILE A 37 -21.88 -3.30 2.85
CA ILE A 37 -22.39 -3.27 1.47
C ILE A 37 -23.89 -3.60 1.43
N ALA A 38 -24.30 -4.65 2.15
CA ALA A 38 -25.71 -5.05 2.21
C ALA A 38 -26.60 -3.92 2.79
N ARG A 39 -26.10 -3.18 3.78
CA ARG A 39 -26.78 -1.99 4.30
C ARG A 39 -26.83 -0.87 3.26
N GLN A 40 -25.73 -0.58 2.58
CA GLN A 40 -25.66 0.47 1.56
C GLN A 40 -26.62 0.19 0.40
N LEU A 41 -26.74 -1.07 -0.01
CA LEU A 41 -27.67 -1.53 -1.05
C LEU A 41 -29.12 -1.73 -0.55
N GLN A 42 -29.40 -1.36 0.71
CA GLN A 42 -30.71 -1.53 1.35
C GLN A 42 -31.21 -2.99 1.37
N ALA A 43 -30.29 -3.98 1.25
CA ALA A 43 -30.61 -5.40 1.35
C ALA A 43 -30.87 -5.86 2.80
N ILE A 44 -30.44 -5.07 3.78
CA ILE A 44 -30.74 -5.26 5.20
C ILE A 44 -31.16 -3.93 5.82
N SER A 45 -31.99 -3.98 6.87
CA SER A 45 -32.39 -2.79 7.60
C SER A 45 -31.25 -2.23 8.47
N PRO A 46 -31.26 -0.93 8.78
CA PRO A 46 -30.30 -0.32 9.71
C PRO A 46 -30.26 -0.99 11.08
N GLU A 47 -31.41 -1.44 11.57
CA GLU A 47 -31.54 -2.13 12.86
C GLU A 47 -30.84 -3.48 12.82
N LYS A 48 -31.01 -4.25 11.74
CA LYS A 48 -30.31 -5.53 11.54
C LYS A 48 -28.81 -5.35 11.44
N PHE A 49 -28.35 -4.29 10.75
CA PHE A 49 -26.93 -3.94 10.70
C PHE A 49 -26.38 -3.68 12.10
N LYS A 50 -27.03 -2.79 12.88
CA LYS A 50 -26.64 -2.45 14.26
C LYS A 50 -26.64 -3.63 15.20
N ALA A 51 -27.49 -4.62 14.97
CA ALA A 51 -27.55 -5.84 15.79
C ALA A 51 -26.37 -6.80 15.50
N LEU A 52 -25.88 -6.85 14.26
CA LEU A 52 -24.83 -7.79 13.84
C LEU A 52 -23.40 -7.21 13.92
N GLU A 53 -23.23 -5.92 13.68
CA GLU A 53 -21.93 -5.24 13.62
C GLU A 53 -21.09 -5.43 14.89
N PRO A 54 -21.61 -5.24 16.13
CA PRO A 54 -20.78 -5.26 17.34
C PRO A 54 -20.07 -6.60 17.57
N ALA A 55 -20.73 -7.72 17.29
CA ALA A 55 -20.12 -9.04 17.44
C ALA A 55 -18.94 -9.25 16.47
N ILE A 56 -19.07 -8.77 15.23
CA ILE A 56 -17.99 -8.87 14.24
C ILE A 56 -16.82 -7.96 14.61
N LEU A 57 -17.10 -6.75 15.10
CA LEU A 57 -16.07 -5.83 15.59
C LEU A 57 -15.29 -6.42 16.77
N GLU A 58 -15.97 -7.07 17.71
CA GLU A 58 -15.32 -7.73 18.84
C GLU A 58 -14.45 -8.92 18.40
N GLU A 59 -14.88 -9.72 17.43
CA GLU A 59 -14.03 -10.76 16.83
C GLU A 59 -12.76 -10.17 16.19
N ILE A 60 -12.89 -9.09 15.41
CA ILE A 60 -11.73 -8.39 14.80
C ILE A 60 -10.79 -7.93 15.91
N ARG A 61 -11.32 -7.27 16.94
CA ARG A 61 -10.55 -6.77 18.07
C ARG A 61 -9.80 -7.90 18.78
N ALA A 62 -10.49 -8.99 19.12
CA ALA A 62 -9.90 -10.14 19.78
C ALA A 62 -8.73 -10.74 18.98
N HIS A 63 -8.85 -10.81 17.64
CA HIS A 63 -7.80 -11.36 16.79
C HIS A 63 -6.67 -10.37 16.45
N THR A 64 -6.83 -9.08 16.71
CA THR A 64 -5.83 -8.05 16.42
C THR A 64 -5.10 -7.50 17.65
N GLN A 65 -5.48 -7.91 18.85
CA GLN A 65 -4.89 -7.41 20.12
C GLN A 65 -3.35 -7.51 20.17
N ILE A 66 -2.79 -8.56 19.58
CA ILE A 66 -1.34 -8.79 19.58
C ILE A 66 -0.59 -7.97 18.52
N ARG A 67 -1.30 -7.35 17.56
CA ARG A 67 -0.66 -6.65 16.43
C ARG A 67 0.28 -5.53 16.84
N PRO A 68 -0.05 -4.62 17.78
CA PRO A 68 0.87 -3.56 18.18
C PRO A 68 2.21 -4.10 18.69
N PHE A 69 2.17 -5.22 19.42
CA PHE A 69 3.40 -5.89 19.89
C PHE A 69 4.20 -6.46 18.71
N LEU A 70 3.55 -7.19 17.80
CA LEU A 70 4.22 -7.77 16.62
C LEU A 70 4.78 -6.69 15.70
N ASP A 71 4.05 -5.61 15.48
CA ASP A 71 4.48 -4.49 14.62
C ASP A 71 5.71 -3.78 15.21
N THR A 72 5.82 -3.72 16.53
CA THR A 72 7.00 -3.20 17.21
C THR A 72 8.16 -4.18 17.16
N LEU A 73 7.90 -5.46 17.47
CA LEU A 73 8.93 -6.51 17.55
C LEU A 73 9.59 -6.77 16.18
N TYR A 74 8.80 -6.80 15.12
CA TYR A 74 9.26 -7.11 13.76
C TYR A 74 9.50 -5.87 12.90
N ARG A 75 9.52 -4.69 13.49
CA ARG A 75 9.85 -3.47 12.76
C ARG A 75 11.27 -3.55 12.22
N PRO A 76 11.48 -3.50 10.90
CA PRO A 76 12.82 -3.51 10.33
C PRO A 76 13.61 -2.29 10.80
N GLN A 77 14.89 -2.51 11.16
CA GLN A 77 15.80 -1.40 11.45
C GLN A 77 16.04 -0.54 10.21
N ASP A 78 16.33 0.75 10.42
CA ASP A 78 16.55 1.70 9.33
C ASP A 78 17.68 1.26 8.40
N ALA A 79 18.74 0.65 8.94
CA ALA A 79 19.86 0.09 8.16
C ALA A 79 19.43 -0.97 7.12
N HIS A 80 18.28 -1.62 7.31
CA HIS A 80 17.73 -2.60 6.36
C HIS A 80 16.71 -2.00 5.39
N ARG A 81 16.25 -0.77 5.64
CA ARG A 81 15.25 -0.06 4.82
C ARG A 81 15.87 1.01 3.94
N ILE A 82 16.91 1.69 4.45
CA ILE A 82 17.57 2.82 3.81
C ILE A 82 19.02 2.43 3.53
N PRO A 83 19.41 2.17 2.27
CA PRO A 83 20.80 1.88 1.91
C PRO A 83 21.72 3.02 2.31
N THR A 84 22.79 2.71 3.05
CA THR A 84 23.85 3.66 3.41
C THR A 84 24.89 3.82 2.32
N ASP A 85 25.10 2.76 1.51
CA ASP A 85 26.01 2.75 0.37
C ASP A 85 25.27 3.25 -0.89
N ASP A 86 25.81 4.29 -1.50
CA ASP A 86 25.26 4.93 -2.69
C ASP A 86 25.30 4.04 -3.95
N GLU A 87 26.15 3.02 -3.96
CA GLU A 87 26.30 2.08 -5.07
C GLU A 87 25.24 0.96 -5.05
N VAL A 88 24.46 0.83 -3.99
CA VAL A 88 23.39 -0.18 -3.90
C VAL A 88 22.34 0.07 -4.99
N THR A 89 22.11 -0.93 -5.83
CA THR A 89 21.04 -0.90 -6.84
C THR A 89 19.67 -1.04 -6.19
N VAL A 90 18.90 0.04 -6.18
CA VAL A 90 17.55 0.11 -5.63
C VAL A 90 16.50 -0.32 -6.65
N CYS A 91 16.51 0.27 -7.83
CA CYS A 91 15.63 -0.14 -8.92
C CYS A 91 16.36 -1.09 -9.86
N ARG A 92 16.11 -2.40 -9.71
CA ARG A 92 16.78 -3.42 -10.54
C ARG A 92 16.32 -3.42 -11.99
N CYS A 93 15.11 -2.95 -12.29
CA CYS A 93 14.59 -2.91 -13.65
C CYS A 93 15.26 -1.85 -14.52
N GLU A 94 15.62 -0.72 -13.90
CA GLU A 94 16.19 0.46 -14.56
C GLU A 94 17.61 0.75 -14.05
N GLU A 95 18.17 -0.15 -13.24
CA GLU A 95 19.52 -0.10 -12.66
C GLU A 95 19.86 1.21 -11.91
N VAL A 96 18.84 1.81 -11.26
CA VAL A 96 18.99 3.05 -10.50
C VAL A 96 19.54 2.77 -9.11
N LYS A 97 20.63 3.43 -8.76
CA LYS A 97 21.33 3.32 -7.49
C LYS A 97 20.78 4.27 -6.42
N ALA A 98 21.06 3.96 -5.14
CA ALA A 98 20.65 4.80 -4.01
C ALA A 98 21.19 6.23 -4.13
N GLY A 99 22.46 6.42 -4.45
CA GLY A 99 23.07 7.73 -4.64
C GLY A 99 22.44 8.55 -5.76
N GLN A 100 21.93 7.92 -6.81
CA GLN A 100 21.21 8.64 -7.86
C GLN A 100 19.87 9.19 -7.33
N ILE A 101 19.14 8.40 -6.50
CA ILE A 101 17.88 8.86 -5.91
C ILE A 101 18.12 10.03 -4.97
N LYS A 102 19.19 9.99 -4.16
CA LYS A 102 19.59 11.11 -3.30
C LYS A 102 19.85 12.38 -4.13
N LYS A 103 20.61 12.25 -5.23
CA LYS A 103 20.86 13.37 -6.17
C LYS A 103 19.57 13.93 -6.78
N TYR A 104 18.57 13.09 -7.05
CA TYR A 104 17.27 13.59 -7.52
C TYR A 104 16.59 14.46 -6.47
N VAL A 105 16.70 14.10 -5.18
CA VAL A 105 16.17 14.92 -4.07
C VAL A 105 16.89 16.28 -4.00
N GLU A 106 18.22 16.30 -4.13
CA GLU A 106 19.03 17.53 -4.14
C GLU A 106 18.58 18.52 -5.23
N VAL A 107 18.14 18.01 -6.39
CA VAL A 107 17.63 18.83 -7.50
C VAL A 107 16.12 19.02 -7.50
N GLY A 108 15.45 18.72 -6.38
CA GLY A 108 14.05 19.06 -6.15
C GLY A 108 13.04 17.94 -6.34
N CYS A 109 13.45 16.67 -6.38
CA CYS A 109 12.53 15.54 -6.37
C CYS A 109 11.85 15.39 -5.01
N LEU A 110 10.54 15.55 -4.93
CA LEU A 110 9.76 15.52 -3.69
C LEU A 110 9.12 14.16 -3.39
N GLY A 111 9.03 13.27 -4.38
CA GLY A 111 8.37 11.99 -4.19
C GLY A 111 8.64 10.97 -5.29
N PRO A 112 8.24 9.69 -5.09
CA PRO A 112 8.59 8.59 -6.00
C PRO A 112 8.11 8.78 -7.44
N ASN A 113 6.98 9.46 -7.65
CA ASN A 113 6.49 9.69 -9.01
C ASN A 113 7.42 10.57 -9.84
N GLN A 114 8.15 11.50 -9.21
CA GLN A 114 9.11 12.35 -9.90
C GLN A 114 10.39 11.58 -10.27
N THR A 115 10.79 10.55 -9.52
CA THR A 115 11.94 9.72 -9.87
C THR A 115 11.78 9.05 -11.23
N LYS A 116 10.53 8.85 -11.70
CA LYS A 116 10.24 8.35 -13.04
C LYS A 116 10.77 9.28 -14.13
N ALA A 117 10.62 10.59 -13.93
CA ALA A 117 11.10 11.61 -14.88
C ALA A 117 12.62 11.79 -14.79
N PHE A 118 13.20 11.75 -13.59
CA PHE A 118 14.64 11.94 -13.39
C PHE A 118 15.49 10.77 -13.89
N GLY A 119 15.04 9.52 -13.66
CA GLY A 119 15.87 8.35 -13.94
C GLY A 119 15.07 7.08 -14.23
N ARG A 120 13.81 7.19 -14.65
CA ARG A 120 12.93 6.06 -14.95
C ARG A 120 12.67 5.10 -13.78
N CYS A 121 13.14 5.45 -12.56
CA CYS A 121 12.97 4.62 -11.38
C CYS A 121 11.47 4.32 -11.14
N GLY A 122 11.12 3.03 -11.07
CA GLY A 122 9.73 2.59 -10.96
C GLY A 122 8.96 2.43 -12.28
N MET A 123 9.60 2.64 -13.44
CA MET A 123 8.96 2.47 -14.76
C MET A 123 9.17 1.08 -15.38
N GLY A 124 10.06 0.28 -14.85
CA GLY A 124 10.33 -1.05 -15.38
C GLY A 124 9.17 -2.04 -15.18
N PRO A 125 9.30 -3.31 -15.62
CA PRO A 125 8.21 -4.30 -15.63
C PRO A 125 7.55 -4.53 -14.27
N CYS A 126 8.28 -4.35 -13.15
CA CYS A 126 7.71 -4.48 -11.82
C CYS A 126 6.82 -3.29 -11.40
N GLN A 127 6.84 -2.19 -12.17
CA GLN A 127 6.04 -0.97 -11.92
C GLN A 127 6.21 -0.43 -10.49
N GLY A 128 7.44 -0.42 -9.98
CA GLY A 128 7.78 0.10 -8.65
C GLY A 128 7.46 -0.85 -7.48
N ARG A 129 6.91 -2.05 -7.72
CA ARG A 129 6.55 -2.97 -6.63
C ARG A 129 7.74 -3.44 -5.81
N LEU A 130 8.91 -3.61 -6.43
CA LEU A 130 10.13 -4.05 -5.74
C LEU A 130 10.86 -2.89 -5.06
N CYS A 131 10.95 -1.73 -5.72
CA CYS A 131 11.77 -0.61 -5.24
C CYS A 131 10.97 0.47 -4.48
N GLY A 132 9.65 0.51 -4.62
CA GLY A 132 8.85 1.66 -4.20
C GLY A 132 8.97 2.03 -2.73
N LEU A 133 8.99 1.05 -1.82
CA LEU A 133 9.16 1.34 -0.39
C LEU A 133 10.55 1.92 -0.12
N THR A 134 11.60 1.31 -0.64
CA THR A 134 12.98 1.80 -0.46
C THR A 134 13.16 3.19 -1.06
N VAL A 135 12.59 3.45 -2.25
CA VAL A 135 12.63 4.79 -2.87
C VAL A 135 11.94 5.83 -1.98
N THR A 136 10.76 5.51 -1.45
CA THR A 136 10.04 6.39 -0.52
C THR A 136 10.85 6.67 0.74
N GLU A 137 11.47 5.64 1.33
CA GLU A 137 12.28 5.77 2.54
C GLU A 137 13.56 6.60 2.30
N ILE A 138 14.26 6.42 1.17
CA ILE A 138 15.42 7.25 0.82
C ILE A 138 14.99 8.71 0.69
N ILE A 139 13.94 9.01 -0.07
CA ILE A 139 13.45 10.37 -0.25
C ILE A 139 13.02 10.98 1.09
N ALA A 140 12.32 10.22 1.93
CA ALA A 140 11.89 10.66 3.26
C ALA A 140 13.10 11.03 4.15
N SER A 141 14.11 10.18 4.15
CA SER A 141 15.37 10.39 4.89
C SER A 141 16.10 11.65 4.43
N GLU A 142 16.31 11.82 3.12
CA GLU A 142 17.01 13.00 2.56
C GLU A 142 16.23 14.30 2.81
N ARG A 143 14.91 14.27 2.71
CA ARG A 143 14.04 15.42 2.99
C ARG A 143 13.77 15.66 4.47
N LYS A 144 14.12 14.72 5.35
CA LYS A 144 13.83 14.74 6.80
C LYS A 144 12.34 14.89 7.10
N VAL A 145 11.51 14.16 6.35
CA VAL A 145 10.05 14.09 6.51
C VAL A 145 9.61 12.64 6.68
N SER A 146 8.34 12.43 7.03
CA SER A 146 7.81 11.07 7.17
C SER A 146 7.60 10.39 5.80
N PRO A 147 7.71 9.05 5.70
CA PRO A 147 7.37 8.32 4.48
C PRO A 147 5.92 8.55 4.02
N GLN A 148 5.00 8.81 4.95
CA GLN A 148 3.61 9.16 4.66
C GLN A 148 3.49 10.47 3.89
N GLU A 149 4.31 11.47 4.25
CA GLU A 149 4.33 12.76 3.56
C GLU A 149 4.92 12.66 2.15
N VAL A 150 5.94 11.81 1.96
CA VAL A 150 6.54 11.52 0.65
C VAL A 150 5.56 10.79 -0.25
N GLY A 151 4.77 9.88 0.30
CA GLY A 151 3.82 9.05 -0.42
C GLY A 151 4.45 7.92 -1.22
N TYR A 152 3.67 7.33 -2.12
CA TYR A 152 4.06 6.18 -2.90
C TYR A 152 3.86 6.42 -4.41
N TYR A 153 4.33 5.49 -5.25
CA TYR A 153 4.07 5.51 -6.68
C TYR A 153 2.58 5.47 -6.98
N ARG A 154 2.14 6.30 -7.91
CA ARG A 154 0.82 6.16 -8.52
C ARG A 154 0.87 5.01 -9.51
N ILE A 155 0.28 3.89 -9.12
CA ILE A 155 0.17 2.70 -9.96
C ILE A 155 -0.83 2.99 -11.08
N ARG A 156 -0.44 2.68 -12.32
CA ARG A 156 -1.28 2.87 -13.50
C ARG A 156 -1.64 1.53 -14.12
N PRO A 157 -2.86 1.34 -14.64
CA PRO A 157 -3.19 0.17 -15.44
C PRO A 157 -2.38 0.18 -16.77
N PRO A 158 -2.07 -1.00 -17.32
CA PRO A 158 -2.27 -2.32 -16.74
C PRO A 158 -1.29 -2.56 -15.58
N ILE A 159 -1.79 -3.12 -14.47
CA ILE A 159 -0.95 -3.39 -13.28
C ILE A 159 -0.09 -4.66 -13.40
N LYS A 160 -0.28 -5.41 -14.46
CA LYS A 160 0.58 -6.51 -14.92
C LYS A 160 1.00 -6.24 -16.35
N PRO A 161 2.21 -6.67 -16.78
CA PRO A 161 2.54 -6.69 -18.20
C PRO A 161 1.50 -7.49 -18.98
N ILE A 162 1.02 -6.93 -20.08
CA ILE A 162 0.11 -7.58 -21.04
C ILE A 162 0.75 -7.50 -22.42
N THR A 163 0.42 -8.43 -23.29
CA THR A 163 0.89 -8.40 -24.67
C THR A 163 0.08 -7.39 -25.49
N LEU A 164 0.66 -6.92 -26.61
CA LEU A 164 -0.07 -6.05 -27.54
C LEU A 164 -1.30 -6.75 -28.12
N GLY A 165 -1.24 -8.09 -28.31
CA GLY A 165 -2.38 -8.87 -28.76
C GLY A 165 -3.53 -8.89 -27.76
N GLU A 166 -3.22 -9.04 -26.45
CA GLU A 166 -4.23 -8.93 -25.39
C GLU A 166 -4.84 -7.53 -25.35
N LEU A 167 -3.99 -6.48 -25.43
CA LEU A 167 -4.48 -5.10 -25.44
C LEU A 167 -5.39 -4.82 -26.65
N ALA A 168 -5.03 -5.33 -27.84
CA ALA A 168 -5.81 -5.15 -29.05
C ALA A 168 -7.15 -5.91 -29.03
N SER A 169 -7.28 -6.94 -28.20
CA SER A 169 -8.52 -7.72 -28.03
C SER A 169 -9.51 -7.10 -27.03
N PHE A 170 -9.12 -6.05 -26.32
CA PHE A 170 -10.01 -5.24 -25.49
C PHE A 170 -10.78 -4.27 -26.39
N GLY A 171 -11.88 -4.72 -26.92
CA GLY A 171 -12.80 -3.93 -27.77
C GLY A 171 -14.24 -4.18 -27.41
#